data_920584af165929bb5ff4ec64eb20744e
#
_entry.id   920584af165929bb5ff4ec64eb20744e
#
_cell.length_a   1.000
_cell.length_b   1.000
_cell.length_c   1.000
_cell.angle_alpha   90.00
_cell.angle_beta   90.00
_cell.angle_gamma   90.00
#
_symmetry.space_group_name_H-M   'P 1'
#
loop_
_entity.id
_entity.type
_entity.pdbx_description
1 polymer ?
#
loop_
_entity_poly.entity_id
_entity_poly.type
_entity_poly.pdbx_seq_one_letter_code
_entity_poly.pdbx_strand_id
1 'polypeptide(L)'
;MPVKLWPTVLRRVHLLFVSIFIATLLCVASGPKAETLKLSSLNWPPYSGPTLKDGGACVVVARAALAAMGHELQVDYFPWSRTVRVVTRDDSGYQGYFPEYHHPTDKFIFSDSMGQSPLGILEQSQHPITWSRVQDLNAYTLGVVRDYVNTQALDEMIAIGAQPVELVSSDEHNIRKVATGRVQGAVMDLYVYQFLIEQPHLNELKTRLQFNKQLLESKQLYIAFRNTPEGRRWREIYNAGLARIQVEQLLKDYLQSL
;
A
#
# COMPACT_ATOMS: atom_id res chain seq x y z
N MET A 1 -21.33 67.75 -49.67
CA MET A 1 -20.33 66.67 -49.85
C MET A 1 -20.20 65.93 -48.51
N PRO A 2 -20.65 64.66 -48.36
CA PRO A 2 -20.41 63.91 -47.14
C PRO A 2 -19.15 63.07 -47.28
N VAL A 3 -18.29 63.22 -46.30
CA VAL A 3 -17.00 62.47 -46.18
C VAL A 3 -17.31 61.06 -45.76
N LYS A 4 -16.99 60.04 -46.60
CA LYS A 4 -17.02 58.60 -46.30
C LYS A 4 -15.71 58.23 -45.58
N LEU A 5 -15.74 58.14 -44.26
CA LEU A 5 -14.66 57.64 -43.47
C LEU A 5 -15.16 56.47 -42.57
N TRP A 6 -15.57 55.31 -43.14
CA TRP A 6 -16.05 54.25 -42.26
C TRP A 6 -15.85 52.75 -42.69
N PRO A 7 -14.80 52.35 -43.39
CA PRO A 7 -14.53 50.91 -43.38
C PRO A 7 -13.23 50.49 -42.64
N THR A 8 -12.30 51.41 -42.35
CA THR A 8 -10.98 51.03 -41.81
C THR A 8 -10.99 50.84 -40.30
N VAL A 9 -11.82 51.53 -39.53
CA VAL A 9 -11.89 51.43 -38.06
C VAL A 9 -12.57 50.13 -37.63
N LEU A 10 -13.68 49.74 -38.29
CA LEU A 10 -14.38 48.48 -37.98
C LEU A 10 -13.50 47.24 -38.23
N ARG A 11 -12.67 47.27 -39.27
CA ARG A 11 -11.78 46.15 -39.62
C ARG A 11 -10.64 45.97 -38.61
N ARG A 12 -10.16 47.06 -38.02
CA ARG A 12 -9.11 47.01 -36.97
C ARG A 12 -9.68 46.55 -35.64
N VAL A 13 -10.89 46.89 -35.28
CA VAL A 13 -11.58 46.43 -34.06
C VAL A 13 -11.87 44.93 -34.14
N HIS A 14 -12.36 44.41 -35.30
CA HIS A 14 -12.60 42.98 -35.50
C HIS A 14 -11.30 42.14 -35.41
N LEU A 15 -10.21 42.64 -35.98
CA LEU A 15 -8.88 41.96 -35.88
C LEU A 15 -8.34 41.92 -34.46
N LEU A 16 -8.57 42.96 -33.65
CA LEU A 16 -8.20 42.99 -32.25
C LEU A 16 -9.01 42.01 -31.38
N PHE A 17 -10.34 41.93 -31.61
CA PHE A 17 -11.19 40.96 -30.90
C PHE A 17 -10.89 39.51 -31.25
N VAL A 18 -10.61 39.20 -32.52
CA VAL A 18 -10.22 37.86 -32.98
C VAL A 18 -8.86 37.47 -32.38
N SER A 19 -7.89 38.39 -32.31
CA SER A 19 -6.57 38.14 -31.73
C SER A 19 -6.62 37.91 -30.21
N ILE A 20 -7.49 38.65 -29.49
CA ILE A 20 -7.69 38.44 -28.04
C ILE A 20 -8.40 37.11 -27.77
N PHE A 21 -9.38 36.72 -28.63
CA PHE A 21 -10.10 35.45 -28.50
C PHE A 21 -9.19 34.24 -28.77
N ILE A 22 -8.28 34.32 -29.75
CA ILE A 22 -7.29 33.30 -30.05
C ILE A 22 -6.24 33.20 -28.95
N ALA A 23 -5.80 34.34 -28.37
CA ALA A 23 -4.86 34.32 -27.24
C ALA A 23 -5.43 33.72 -25.95
N THR A 24 -6.73 33.94 -25.67
CA THR A 24 -7.43 33.29 -24.55
C THR A 24 -7.66 31.81 -24.78
N LEU A 25 -7.85 31.33 -26.01
CA LEU A 25 -8.00 29.91 -26.33
C LEU A 25 -6.68 29.14 -26.20
N LEU A 26 -5.54 29.80 -26.44
CA LEU A 26 -4.20 29.19 -26.30
C LEU A 26 -3.72 29.07 -24.83
N CYS A 27 -4.26 29.86 -23.91
CA CYS A 27 -3.95 29.76 -22.47
C CYS A 27 -4.66 28.60 -21.74
N VAL A 28 -5.64 27.93 -22.35
CA VAL A 28 -6.45 26.88 -21.70
C VAL A 28 -5.86 25.47 -21.90
N ALA A 29 -4.81 25.31 -22.71
CA ALA A 29 -4.30 23.99 -23.11
C ALA A 29 -3.12 23.43 -22.29
N SER A 30 -2.73 24.07 -21.18
CA SER A 30 -1.72 23.49 -20.27
C SER A 30 -2.40 22.84 -19.08
N GLY A 31 -3.16 21.78 -19.32
CA GLY A 31 -3.54 20.88 -18.24
C GLY A 31 -2.27 20.36 -17.52
N PRO A 32 -2.33 20.05 -16.23
CA PRO A 32 -1.18 19.48 -15.54
C PRO A 32 -0.70 18.25 -16.31
N LYS A 33 0.60 18.24 -16.66
CA LYS A 33 1.21 17.12 -17.37
C LYS A 33 1.09 15.88 -16.48
N ALA A 34 0.59 14.78 -17.05
CA ALA A 34 0.59 13.49 -16.38
C ALA A 34 2.02 13.14 -15.93
N GLU A 35 2.19 12.82 -14.67
CA GLU A 35 3.45 12.39 -14.09
C GLU A 35 3.29 10.96 -13.59
N THR A 36 4.41 10.22 -13.50
CA THR A 36 4.41 8.85 -13.00
C THR A 36 5.01 8.81 -11.60
N LEU A 37 4.21 8.44 -10.61
CA LEU A 37 4.68 8.12 -9.27
C LEU A 37 5.34 6.75 -9.29
N LYS A 38 6.60 6.68 -8.84
CA LYS A 38 7.34 5.43 -8.71
C LYS A 38 7.39 5.00 -7.25
N LEU A 39 6.84 3.80 -6.96
CA LEU A 39 6.84 3.19 -5.63
C LEU A 39 7.50 1.81 -5.67
N SER A 40 8.11 1.42 -4.56
CA SER A 40 8.53 0.03 -4.33
C SER A 40 7.49 -0.72 -3.52
N SER A 41 7.40 -2.04 -3.74
CA SER A 41 6.48 -2.94 -3.05
C SER A 41 7.11 -4.31 -2.85
N LEU A 42 6.38 -5.21 -2.21
CA LEU A 42 6.77 -6.59 -1.99
C LEU A 42 5.76 -7.56 -2.60
N ASN A 43 6.11 -8.84 -2.64
CA ASN A 43 5.15 -9.90 -2.92
C ASN A 43 4.42 -10.28 -1.62
N TRP A 44 3.24 -9.74 -1.43
CA TRP A 44 2.39 -9.93 -0.24
C TRP A 44 0.92 -10.09 -0.66
N PRO A 45 0.58 -11.24 -1.27
CA PRO A 45 -0.77 -11.49 -1.77
C PRO A 45 -1.78 -11.60 -0.61
N PRO A 46 -3.02 -11.11 -0.81
CA PRO A 46 -3.61 -10.59 -2.04
C PRO A 46 -3.39 -9.08 -2.25
N TYR A 47 -2.65 -8.40 -1.39
CA TYR A 47 -2.52 -6.95 -1.38
C TYR A 47 -1.60 -6.41 -2.46
N SER A 48 -0.45 -7.05 -2.67
CA SER A 48 0.53 -6.67 -3.69
C SER A 48 1.33 -7.87 -4.18
N GLY A 49 1.72 -7.87 -5.46
CA GLY A 49 2.55 -8.94 -6.03
C GLY A 49 2.62 -8.90 -7.55
N PRO A 50 3.77 -9.27 -8.13
CA PRO A 50 4.00 -9.16 -9.56
C PRO A 50 3.18 -10.16 -10.39
N THR A 51 2.71 -11.24 -9.78
CA THR A 51 1.91 -12.30 -10.43
C THR A 51 0.41 -12.17 -10.18
N LEU A 52 0.01 -11.21 -9.34
CA LEU A 52 -1.40 -10.97 -9.05
C LEU A 52 -2.06 -10.19 -10.19
N LYS A 53 -3.34 -10.44 -10.41
CA LYS A 53 -4.17 -9.63 -11.29
C LYS A 53 -4.01 -8.16 -10.91
N ASP A 54 -3.74 -7.29 -11.87
CA ASP A 54 -3.54 -5.84 -11.68
C ASP A 54 -2.50 -5.44 -10.62
N GLY A 55 -1.67 -6.39 -10.16
CA GLY A 55 -0.62 -6.19 -9.17
C GLY A 55 -1.07 -6.33 -7.72
N GLY A 56 -2.35 -6.62 -7.44
CA GLY A 56 -2.90 -6.82 -6.10
C GLY A 56 -3.83 -5.70 -5.62
N ALA A 57 -4.60 -5.97 -4.57
CA ALA A 57 -5.65 -5.09 -4.06
C ALA A 57 -5.16 -3.66 -3.78
N CYS A 58 -4.04 -3.50 -3.06
CA CYS A 58 -3.47 -2.19 -2.77
C CYS A 58 -2.94 -1.47 -4.01
N VAL A 59 -2.43 -2.22 -5.01
CA VAL A 59 -1.98 -1.63 -6.28
C VAL A 59 -3.17 -1.10 -7.08
N VAL A 60 -4.29 -1.81 -7.09
CA VAL A 60 -5.55 -1.34 -7.72
C VAL A 60 -6.02 -0.05 -7.09
N VAL A 61 -6.07 0.04 -5.76
CA VAL A 61 -6.44 1.27 -5.05
C VAL A 61 -5.48 2.41 -5.36
N ALA A 62 -4.17 2.15 -5.28
CA ALA A 62 -3.15 3.18 -5.53
C ALA A 62 -3.22 3.72 -6.97
N ARG A 63 -3.41 2.83 -7.95
CA ARG A 63 -3.56 3.21 -9.36
C ARG A 63 -4.82 4.02 -9.60
N ALA A 64 -5.97 3.61 -9.01
CA ALA A 64 -7.23 4.32 -9.14
C ALA A 64 -7.16 5.74 -8.53
N ALA A 65 -6.55 5.89 -7.36
CA ALA A 65 -6.36 7.18 -6.71
C ALA A 65 -5.51 8.13 -7.56
N LEU A 66 -4.38 7.67 -8.10
CA LEU A 66 -3.52 8.48 -8.96
C LEU A 66 -4.19 8.82 -10.29
N ALA A 67 -4.89 7.86 -10.91
CA ALA A 67 -5.64 8.08 -12.14
C ALA A 67 -6.74 9.13 -11.98
N ALA A 68 -7.42 9.17 -10.82
CA ALA A 68 -8.41 10.20 -10.48
C ALA A 68 -7.81 11.61 -10.39
N MET A 69 -6.48 11.72 -10.29
CA MET A 69 -5.71 12.96 -10.28
C MET A 69 -4.94 13.21 -11.59
N GLY A 70 -5.12 12.34 -12.61
CA GLY A 70 -4.46 12.47 -13.91
C GLY A 70 -3.00 12.01 -13.92
N HIS A 71 -2.58 11.16 -12.97
CA HIS A 71 -1.24 10.63 -12.84
C HIS A 71 -1.18 9.11 -13.01
N GLU A 72 0.01 8.58 -13.22
CA GLU A 72 0.27 7.16 -13.38
C GLU A 72 1.02 6.57 -12.19
N LEU A 73 0.93 5.25 -12.01
CA LEU A 73 1.67 4.48 -11.00
C LEU A 73 2.59 3.48 -11.66
N GLN A 74 3.88 3.54 -11.29
CA GLN A 74 4.85 2.46 -11.51
C GLN A 74 5.17 1.78 -10.20
N VAL A 75 5.11 0.43 -10.18
CA VAL A 75 5.44 -0.39 -8.99
C VAL A 75 6.53 -1.39 -9.34
N ASP A 76 7.60 -1.39 -8.56
CA ASP A 76 8.65 -2.39 -8.64
C ASP A 76 8.67 -3.23 -7.36
N TYR A 77 8.80 -4.56 -7.50
CA TYR A 77 8.68 -5.50 -6.38
C TYR A 77 10.04 -6.03 -5.94
N PHE A 78 10.27 -6.07 -4.62
CA PHE A 78 11.49 -6.56 -4.01
C PHE A 78 11.16 -7.35 -2.72
N PRO A 79 12.10 -8.15 -2.18
CA PRO A 79 12.01 -8.63 -0.80
C PRO A 79 11.88 -7.45 0.17
N TRP A 80 11.10 -7.61 1.25
CA TRP A 80 10.68 -6.50 2.11
C TRP A 80 11.81 -5.57 2.58
N SER A 81 12.85 -6.12 3.18
CA SER A 81 14.00 -5.30 3.63
C SER A 81 14.64 -4.48 2.49
N ARG A 82 14.58 -4.97 1.25
CA ARG A 82 15.05 -4.23 0.08
C ARG A 82 14.04 -3.19 -0.37
N THR A 83 12.74 -3.50 -0.32
CA THR A 83 11.64 -2.58 -0.62
C THR A 83 11.80 -1.28 0.17
N VAL A 84 11.97 -1.38 1.49
CA VAL A 84 12.19 -0.21 2.35
C VAL A 84 13.53 0.49 2.05
N ARG A 85 14.62 -0.30 1.94
CA ARG A 85 15.96 0.24 1.76
C ARG A 85 16.17 1.00 0.45
N VAL A 86 15.56 0.57 -0.66
CA VAL A 86 15.76 1.26 -1.95
C VAL A 86 15.16 2.67 -1.91
N VAL A 87 14.10 2.89 -1.15
CA VAL A 87 13.43 4.20 -1.02
C VAL A 87 14.26 5.20 -0.21
N THR A 88 15.13 4.73 0.69
CA THR A 88 15.98 5.63 1.50
C THR A 88 17.16 6.21 0.72
N ARG A 89 17.43 5.72 -0.51
CA ARG A 89 18.51 6.23 -1.36
C ARG A 89 18.01 7.41 -2.18
N ASP A 90 18.77 8.51 -2.19
CA ASP A 90 18.37 9.74 -2.89
C ASP A 90 18.31 9.60 -4.41
N ASP A 91 19.15 8.73 -4.98
CA ASP A 91 19.25 8.46 -6.42
C ASP A 91 18.29 7.39 -6.93
N SER A 92 17.43 6.84 -6.09
CA SER A 92 16.60 5.67 -6.44
C SER A 92 15.41 6.01 -7.35
N GLY A 93 14.94 7.25 -7.32
CA GLY A 93 13.74 7.71 -8.02
C GLY A 93 12.42 7.27 -7.35
N TYR A 94 12.45 6.39 -6.32
CA TYR A 94 11.25 6.01 -5.58
C TYR A 94 10.84 7.11 -4.61
N GLN A 95 9.53 7.41 -4.57
CA GLN A 95 8.97 8.40 -3.65
C GLN A 95 8.36 7.79 -2.39
N GLY A 96 8.24 6.47 -2.34
CA GLY A 96 7.69 5.74 -1.22
C GLY A 96 7.65 4.24 -1.45
N TYR A 97 7.10 3.52 -0.49
CA TYR A 97 6.83 2.09 -0.55
C TYR A 97 5.48 1.73 0.07
N PHE A 98 4.92 0.58 -0.29
CA PHE A 98 3.62 0.12 0.18
C PHE A 98 3.39 -1.39 -0.05
N PRO A 99 2.36 -2.00 0.55
CA PRO A 99 1.58 -1.48 1.68
C PRO A 99 2.40 -1.53 2.97
N GLU A 100 2.14 -0.60 3.88
CA GLU A 100 2.83 -0.51 5.16
C GLU A 100 1.85 -0.20 6.29
N TYR A 101 2.17 -0.62 7.51
CA TYR A 101 1.49 -0.22 8.73
C TYR A 101 2.09 1.09 9.27
N HIS A 102 1.26 1.89 9.91
CA HIS A 102 1.77 3.09 10.56
C HIS A 102 2.72 2.73 11.72
N HIS A 103 3.90 3.35 11.73
CA HIS A 103 4.88 3.25 12.82
C HIS A 103 5.62 4.59 13.00
N PRO A 104 6.18 4.86 14.19
CA PRO A 104 6.98 6.05 14.42
C PRO A 104 8.22 6.08 13.54
N THR A 105 8.41 7.17 12.77
CA THR A 105 9.58 7.38 11.91
C THR A 105 9.72 8.86 11.54
N ASP A 106 10.93 9.33 11.37
CA ASP A 106 11.26 10.66 10.83
C ASP A 106 11.54 10.64 9.31
N LYS A 107 11.79 9.45 8.76
CA LYS A 107 12.16 9.26 7.34
C LYS A 107 10.96 9.25 6.41
N PHE A 108 9.81 8.85 6.92
CA PHE A 108 8.60 8.64 6.11
C PHE A 108 7.41 9.37 6.71
N ILE A 109 6.48 9.72 5.83
CA ILE A 109 5.16 10.24 6.14
C ILE A 109 4.12 9.35 5.49
N PHE A 110 3.04 9.05 6.20
CA PHE A 110 2.04 8.11 5.72
C PHE A 110 0.91 8.82 4.98
N SER A 111 0.34 8.12 3.99
CA SER A 111 -0.89 8.53 3.31
C SER A 111 -2.11 8.40 4.24
N ASP A 112 -3.28 8.77 3.73
CA ASP A 112 -4.54 8.26 4.26
C ASP A 112 -4.64 6.76 3.99
N SER A 113 -5.49 6.05 4.75
CA SER A 113 -5.62 4.59 4.66
C SER A 113 -6.12 4.14 3.28
N MET A 114 -5.47 3.12 2.74
CA MET A 114 -5.84 2.45 1.49
C MET A 114 -6.51 1.09 1.71
N GLY A 115 -6.80 0.71 2.97
CA GLY A 115 -7.42 -0.55 3.30
C GLY A 115 -7.07 -1.04 4.70
N GLN A 116 -7.56 -2.24 5.02
CA GLN A 116 -7.37 -2.89 6.31
C GLN A 116 -6.67 -4.23 6.16
N SER A 117 -5.97 -4.62 7.23
CA SER A 117 -5.21 -5.86 7.38
C SER A 117 -5.52 -6.45 8.76
N PRO A 118 -6.34 -7.52 8.83
CA PRO A 118 -6.63 -8.19 10.09
C PRO A 118 -5.40 -9.00 10.54
N LEU A 119 -4.59 -8.42 11.43
CA LEU A 119 -3.39 -9.06 11.97
C LEU A 119 -3.75 -9.97 13.14
N GLY A 120 -3.28 -11.21 13.12
CA GLY A 120 -3.56 -12.19 14.16
C GLY A 120 -2.50 -13.28 14.26
N ILE A 121 -2.89 -14.42 14.81
CA ILE A 121 -2.00 -15.55 15.04
C ILE A 121 -2.47 -16.74 14.19
N LEU A 122 -1.60 -17.24 13.33
CA LEU A 122 -1.71 -18.57 12.73
C LEU A 122 -1.22 -19.59 13.73
N GLU A 123 -1.94 -20.71 13.93
CA GLU A 123 -1.67 -21.75 14.91
C GLU A 123 -1.98 -23.13 14.39
N GLN A 124 -1.52 -24.18 15.08
CA GLN A 124 -1.96 -25.55 14.79
C GLN A 124 -3.39 -25.76 15.29
N SER A 125 -4.23 -26.41 14.49
CA SER A 125 -5.62 -26.71 14.85
C SER A 125 -5.73 -27.61 16.11
N GLN A 126 -4.76 -28.48 16.34
CA GLN A 126 -4.72 -29.38 17.49
C GLN A 126 -4.06 -28.78 18.73
N HIS A 127 -3.35 -27.66 18.60
CA HIS A 127 -2.65 -26.98 19.68
C HIS A 127 -2.95 -25.49 19.65
N PRO A 128 -4.20 -25.09 19.92
CA PRO A 128 -4.59 -23.69 19.85
C PRO A 128 -3.89 -22.85 20.91
N ILE A 129 -3.51 -21.64 20.55
CA ILE A 129 -2.93 -20.65 21.44
C ILE A 129 -4.05 -19.96 22.21
N THR A 130 -3.95 -19.95 23.53
CA THR A 130 -4.90 -19.25 24.41
C THR A 130 -4.22 -18.03 25.01
N TRP A 131 -4.83 -16.88 24.84
CA TRP A 131 -4.33 -15.61 25.35
C TRP A 131 -5.49 -14.63 25.57
N SER A 132 -5.32 -13.69 26.48
CA SER A 132 -6.28 -12.61 26.77
C SER A 132 -5.64 -11.24 26.61
N ARG A 133 -4.35 -11.13 26.86
CA ARG A 133 -3.53 -9.94 26.67
C ARG A 133 -2.32 -10.30 25.83
N VAL A 134 -1.76 -9.35 25.10
CA VAL A 134 -0.57 -9.57 24.26
C VAL A 134 0.59 -10.19 25.06
N GLN A 135 0.72 -9.83 26.36
CA GLN A 135 1.75 -10.38 27.24
C GLN A 135 1.64 -11.89 27.45
N ASP A 136 0.45 -12.47 27.35
CA ASP A 136 0.24 -13.91 27.55
C ASP A 136 0.85 -14.72 26.40
N LEU A 137 1.14 -14.08 25.26
CA LEU A 137 1.80 -14.70 24.10
C LEU A 137 3.27 -15.07 24.38
N ASN A 138 3.88 -14.53 25.44
CA ASN A 138 5.27 -14.86 25.83
C ASN A 138 5.48 -16.33 26.23
N ALA A 139 4.38 -17.06 26.50
CA ALA A 139 4.41 -18.50 26.76
C ALA A 139 4.67 -19.32 25.47
N TYR A 140 4.62 -18.70 24.29
CA TYR A 140 4.73 -19.36 23.00
C TYR A 140 5.87 -18.75 22.19
N THR A 141 6.60 -19.59 21.44
CA THR A 141 7.54 -19.09 20.42
C THR A 141 6.74 -18.76 19.15
N LEU A 142 6.80 -17.50 18.73
CA LEU A 142 6.10 -17.03 17.54
C LEU A 142 7.03 -16.85 16.35
N GLY A 143 6.58 -17.26 15.16
CA GLY A 143 7.22 -16.91 13.91
C GLY A 143 6.88 -15.47 13.53
N VAL A 144 7.86 -14.64 13.18
CA VAL A 144 7.65 -13.29 12.67
C VAL A 144 8.51 -13.06 11.43
N VAL A 145 7.99 -12.32 10.46
CA VAL A 145 8.79 -11.98 9.27
C VAL A 145 9.75 -10.84 9.61
N ARG A 146 10.99 -10.99 9.19
CA ARG A 146 12.05 -10.00 9.43
C ARG A 146 11.64 -8.63 8.89
N ASP A 147 11.83 -7.60 9.71
CA ASP A 147 11.57 -6.21 9.41
C ASP A 147 10.07 -5.88 9.16
N TYR A 148 9.13 -6.82 9.44
CA TYR A 148 7.72 -6.47 9.49
C TYR A 148 7.40 -5.72 10.79
N VAL A 149 6.53 -4.74 10.68
CA VAL A 149 5.89 -4.09 11.83
C VAL A 149 4.71 -4.97 12.26
N ASN A 150 4.63 -5.28 13.56
CA ASN A 150 3.49 -5.99 14.14
C ASN A 150 2.58 -5.01 14.90
N THR A 151 2.13 -5.36 16.09
CA THR A 151 1.50 -4.38 17.00
C THR A 151 2.57 -3.74 17.87
N GLN A 152 2.34 -2.49 18.29
CA GLN A 152 3.30 -1.77 19.13
C GLN A 152 3.68 -2.58 20.38
N ALA A 153 2.69 -3.13 21.08
CA ALA A 153 2.94 -3.90 22.32
C ALA A 153 3.74 -5.18 22.06
N LEU A 154 3.50 -5.86 20.93
CA LEU A 154 4.25 -7.07 20.59
C LEU A 154 5.69 -6.72 20.17
N ASP A 155 5.88 -5.69 19.37
CA ASP A 155 7.19 -5.22 18.92
C ASP A 155 8.06 -4.74 20.10
N GLU A 156 7.46 -4.06 21.09
CA GLU A 156 8.13 -3.69 22.35
C GLU A 156 8.59 -4.94 23.13
N MET A 157 7.73 -5.97 23.24
CA MET A 157 8.09 -7.23 23.91
C MET A 157 9.20 -7.98 23.16
N ILE A 158 9.18 -7.98 21.83
CA ILE A 158 10.25 -8.57 21.00
C ILE A 158 11.55 -7.82 21.20
N ALA A 159 11.53 -6.50 21.18
CA ALA A 159 12.72 -5.65 21.30
C ALA A 159 13.46 -5.82 22.62
N ILE A 160 12.73 -6.04 23.74
CA ILE A 160 13.32 -6.28 25.07
C ILE A 160 13.56 -7.78 25.35
N GLY A 161 13.31 -8.68 24.37
CA GLY A 161 13.48 -10.13 24.52
C GLY A 161 12.45 -10.81 25.41
N ALA A 162 11.34 -10.16 25.76
CA ALA A 162 10.26 -10.72 26.56
C ALA A 162 9.35 -11.66 25.77
N GLN A 163 9.31 -11.54 24.44
CA GLN A 163 8.58 -12.44 23.55
C GLN A 163 9.58 -13.33 22.80
N PRO A 164 9.54 -14.67 22.99
CA PRO A 164 10.30 -15.60 22.15
C PRO A 164 9.85 -15.57 20.70
N VAL A 165 10.75 -15.33 19.75
CA VAL A 165 10.43 -15.30 18.32
C VAL A 165 11.47 -16.05 17.50
N GLU A 166 11.01 -16.63 16.37
CA GLU A 166 11.86 -17.06 15.27
C GLU A 166 11.64 -16.16 14.06
N LEU A 167 12.70 -15.52 13.57
CA LEU A 167 12.68 -14.68 12.39
C LEU A 167 12.68 -15.52 11.12
N VAL A 168 11.80 -15.18 10.19
CA VAL A 168 11.72 -15.77 8.84
C VAL A 168 11.81 -14.69 7.77
N SER A 169 11.92 -15.11 6.51
CA SER A 169 11.98 -14.18 5.36
C SER A 169 10.65 -13.98 4.64
N SER A 170 9.61 -14.78 4.95
CA SER A 170 8.29 -14.69 4.33
C SER A 170 7.21 -15.37 5.16
N ASP A 171 5.95 -15.01 4.89
CA ASP A 171 4.77 -15.64 5.49
C ASP A 171 4.65 -17.14 5.17
N GLU A 172 5.05 -17.59 3.97
CA GLU A 172 5.10 -19.01 3.63
C GLU A 172 6.01 -19.83 4.57
N HIS A 173 7.16 -19.27 4.95
CA HIS A 173 8.03 -19.93 5.90
C HIS A 173 7.39 -20.07 7.27
N ASN A 174 6.62 -19.08 7.69
CA ASN A 174 5.83 -19.15 8.93
C ASN A 174 4.77 -20.23 8.86
N ILE A 175 4.00 -20.30 7.76
CA ILE A 175 2.99 -21.36 7.54
C ILE A 175 3.62 -22.75 7.71
N ARG A 176 4.76 -23.01 7.07
CA ARG A 176 5.47 -24.30 7.16
C ARG A 176 6.01 -24.58 8.57
N LYS A 177 6.54 -23.57 9.27
CA LYS A 177 7.05 -23.75 10.64
C LYS A 177 5.95 -24.07 11.63
N VAL A 178 4.79 -23.38 11.53
CA VAL A 178 3.63 -23.66 12.37
C VAL A 178 3.10 -25.06 12.08
N ALA A 179 2.90 -25.41 10.80
CA ALA A 179 2.38 -26.72 10.41
C ALA A 179 3.24 -27.92 10.88
N THR A 180 4.55 -27.69 11.04
CA THR A 180 5.49 -28.72 11.53
C THR A 180 5.76 -28.65 13.03
N GLY A 181 5.10 -27.75 13.78
CA GLY A 181 5.29 -27.55 15.22
C GLY A 181 6.64 -26.94 15.60
N ARG A 182 7.36 -26.35 14.64
CA ARG A 182 8.65 -25.71 14.89
C ARG A 182 8.53 -24.42 15.69
N VAL A 183 7.42 -23.71 15.49
CA VAL A 183 6.92 -22.63 16.33
C VAL A 183 5.47 -22.90 16.70
N GLN A 184 5.03 -22.42 17.86
CA GLN A 184 3.66 -22.65 18.31
C GLN A 184 2.65 -21.83 17.53
N GLY A 185 3.02 -20.63 17.08
CA GLY A 185 2.20 -19.79 16.23
C GLY A 185 3.04 -18.87 15.37
N ALA A 186 2.38 -18.10 14.51
CA ALA A 186 3.03 -17.06 13.71
C ALA A 186 2.14 -15.83 13.61
N VAL A 187 2.75 -14.65 13.72
CA VAL A 187 2.06 -13.39 13.44
C VAL A 187 1.88 -13.25 11.95
N MET A 188 0.64 -13.05 11.51
CA MET A 188 0.30 -13.02 10.09
C MET A 188 -0.99 -12.23 9.85
N ASP A 189 -1.14 -11.68 8.67
CA ASP A 189 -2.42 -11.17 8.18
C ASP A 189 -3.35 -12.31 7.79
N LEU A 190 -4.63 -12.21 8.13
CA LEU A 190 -5.64 -13.22 7.85
C LEU A 190 -5.85 -13.45 6.34
N TYR A 191 -5.91 -12.39 5.55
CA TYR A 191 -6.15 -12.52 4.10
C TYR A 191 -4.91 -13.06 3.38
N VAL A 192 -3.72 -12.71 3.86
CA VAL A 192 -2.46 -13.32 3.37
C VAL A 192 -2.45 -14.82 3.65
N TYR A 193 -2.80 -15.23 4.87
CA TYR A 193 -2.94 -16.65 5.18
C TYR A 193 -3.97 -17.34 4.28
N GLN A 194 -5.16 -16.77 4.16
CA GLN A 194 -6.24 -17.34 3.33
C GLN A 194 -5.82 -17.50 1.87
N PHE A 195 -5.10 -16.52 1.32
CA PHE A 195 -4.60 -16.61 -0.05
C PHE A 195 -3.50 -17.67 -0.19
N LEU A 196 -2.52 -17.67 0.70
CA LEU A 196 -1.35 -18.55 0.61
C LEU A 196 -1.72 -20.01 0.83
N ILE A 197 -2.63 -20.33 1.76
CA ILE A 197 -2.98 -21.71 2.08
C ILE A 197 -3.75 -22.42 0.95
N GLU A 198 -4.34 -21.66 0.03
CA GLU A 198 -4.99 -22.22 -1.18
C GLU A 198 -3.98 -22.51 -2.31
N GLN A 199 -2.72 -22.09 -2.18
CA GLN A 199 -1.72 -22.37 -3.20
C GLN A 199 -1.37 -23.87 -3.20
N PRO A 200 -1.18 -24.49 -4.40
CA PRO A 200 -0.99 -25.96 -4.53
C PRO A 200 0.10 -26.52 -3.62
N HIS A 201 1.17 -25.78 -3.38
CA HIS A 201 2.33 -26.18 -2.58
C HIS A 201 2.19 -25.96 -1.06
N LEU A 202 1.07 -25.38 -0.60
CA LEU A 202 0.72 -25.18 0.80
C LEU A 202 -0.61 -25.81 1.20
N ASN A 203 -1.47 -26.10 0.23
CA ASN A 203 -2.85 -26.54 0.47
C ASN A 203 -2.93 -27.84 1.31
N GLU A 204 -1.96 -28.74 1.19
CA GLU A 204 -1.86 -29.95 2.02
C GLU A 204 -1.74 -29.66 3.53
N LEU A 205 -1.27 -28.46 3.89
CA LEU A 205 -1.10 -28.02 5.29
C LEU A 205 -2.40 -27.48 5.90
N LYS A 206 -3.41 -27.17 5.09
CA LYS A 206 -4.66 -26.51 5.49
C LYS A 206 -5.36 -27.22 6.66
N THR A 207 -5.40 -28.55 6.65
CA THR A 207 -6.07 -29.33 7.69
C THR A 207 -5.35 -29.33 9.05
N ARG A 208 -4.08 -28.91 9.08
CA ARG A 208 -3.26 -28.82 10.29
C ARG A 208 -3.30 -27.45 10.95
N LEU A 209 -3.79 -26.44 10.23
CA LEU A 209 -3.68 -25.05 10.60
C LEU A 209 -5.04 -24.41 10.78
N GLN A 210 -5.09 -23.45 11.68
CA GLN A 210 -6.22 -22.54 11.81
C GLN A 210 -5.71 -21.14 12.16
N PHE A 211 -6.53 -20.14 11.87
CA PHE A 211 -6.26 -18.78 12.33
C PHE A 211 -6.96 -18.59 13.68
N ASN A 212 -6.23 -18.05 14.67
CA ASN A 212 -6.78 -17.81 16.00
C ASN A 212 -7.99 -16.87 15.90
N LYS A 213 -9.04 -17.16 16.65
CA LYS A 213 -10.30 -16.38 16.62
C LYS A 213 -10.13 -14.94 17.11
N GLN A 214 -9.13 -14.72 17.98
CA GLN A 214 -8.81 -13.41 18.51
C GLN A 214 -7.74 -12.76 17.64
N LEU A 215 -8.04 -11.62 17.05
CA LEU A 215 -7.07 -10.81 16.32
C LEU A 215 -6.18 -10.04 17.31
N LEU A 216 -4.93 -9.83 16.92
CA LEU A 216 -4.02 -8.90 17.57
C LEU A 216 -4.51 -7.46 17.37
N GLU A 217 -4.81 -7.11 16.12
CA GLU A 217 -5.27 -5.76 15.74
C GLU A 217 -5.84 -5.79 14.31
N SER A 218 -6.80 -4.94 14.01
CA SER A 218 -7.15 -4.61 12.62
C SER A 218 -6.32 -3.41 12.19
N LYS A 219 -5.20 -3.68 11.52
CA LYS A 219 -4.26 -2.65 11.04
C LYS A 219 -4.84 -1.91 9.85
N GLN A 220 -4.47 -0.64 9.70
CA GLN A 220 -4.70 0.11 8.46
C GLN A 220 -3.46 0.02 7.57
N LEU A 221 -3.67 0.01 6.24
CA LEU A 221 -2.62 -0.03 5.24
C LEU A 221 -2.39 1.34 4.63
N TYR A 222 -1.13 1.69 4.40
CA TYR A 222 -0.72 3.01 3.93
C TYR A 222 0.35 2.91 2.85
N ILE A 223 0.55 4.01 2.12
CA ILE A 223 1.81 4.29 1.44
C ILE A 223 2.69 5.09 2.40
N ALA A 224 3.91 4.61 2.64
CA ALA A 224 4.95 5.34 3.35
C ALA A 224 5.74 6.16 2.33
N PHE A 225 5.44 7.45 2.21
CA PHE A 225 6.15 8.39 1.34
C PHE A 225 7.42 8.91 2.02
N ARG A 226 8.46 9.18 1.24
CA ARG A 226 9.67 9.86 1.75
C ARG A 226 9.30 11.20 2.40
N ASN A 227 9.90 11.50 3.54
CA ASN A 227 9.71 12.80 4.19
C ASN A 227 10.57 13.91 3.52
N THR A 228 10.37 14.12 2.23
CA THR A 228 10.99 15.13 1.38
C THR A 228 9.92 16.05 0.79
N PRO A 229 10.26 17.22 0.25
CA PRO A 229 9.28 18.07 -0.44
C PRO A 229 8.50 17.34 -1.53
N GLU A 230 9.18 16.53 -2.34
CA GLU A 230 8.54 15.75 -3.42
C GLU A 230 7.66 14.62 -2.87
N GLY A 231 8.11 13.87 -1.85
CA GLY A 231 7.29 12.84 -1.20
C GLY A 231 6.04 13.42 -0.54
N ARG A 232 6.14 14.63 0.07
CA ARG A 232 4.97 15.34 0.62
C ARG A 232 3.98 15.73 -0.48
N ARG A 233 4.46 16.26 -1.62
CA ARG A 233 3.64 16.61 -2.77
C ARG A 233 2.88 15.37 -3.29
N TRP A 234 3.55 14.25 -3.47
CA TRP A 234 2.92 13.02 -3.93
C TRP A 234 1.90 12.46 -2.93
N ARG A 235 2.18 12.54 -1.63
CA ARG A 235 1.20 12.17 -0.60
C ARG A 235 -0.08 13.00 -0.71
N GLU A 236 0.03 14.32 -0.89
CA GLU A 236 -1.13 15.21 -1.04
C GLU A 236 -1.95 14.87 -2.29
N ILE A 237 -1.29 14.64 -3.43
CA ILE A 237 -1.94 14.21 -4.67
C ILE A 237 -2.66 12.87 -4.45
N TYR A 238 -1.97 11.91 -3.84
CA TYR A 238 -2.54 10.59 -3.58
C TYR A 238 -3.76 10.65 -2.65
N ASN A 239 -3.67 11.36 -1.54
CA ASN A 239 -4.79 11.52 -0.60
C ASN A 239 -5.99 12.24 -1.25
N ALA A 240 -5.74 13.26 -2.07
CA ALA A 240 -6.79 13.90 -2.85
C ALA A 240 -7.46 12.95 -3.84
N GLY A 241 -6.71 12.00 -4.40
CA GLY A 241 -7.21 10.95 -5.26
C GLY A 241 -8.01 9.88 -4.49
N LEU A 242 -7.53 9.45 -3.32
CA LEU A 242 -8.26 8.53 -2.44
C LEU A 242 -9.65 9.08 -2.08
N ALA A 243 -9.76 10.36 -1.80
CA ALA A 243 -11.03 11.01 -1.49
C ALA A 243 -12.03 11.02 -2.66
N ARG A 244 -11.59 10.69 -3.89
CA ARG A 244 -12.44 10.65 -5.10
C ARG A 244 -12.88 9.26 -5.50
N ILE A 245 -12.40 8.22 -4.83
CA ILE A 245 -12.68 6.82 -5.16
C ILE A 245 -13.36 6.11 -3.99
N GLN A 246 -13.97 4.96 -4.27
CA GLN A 246 -14.62 4.10 -3.27
C GLN A 246 -13.64 3.00 -2.85
N VAL A 247 -12.72 3.30 -1.94
CA VAL A 247 -11.63 2.40 -1.52
C VAL A 247 -12.15 1.04 -1.06
N GLU A 248 -13.13 1.03 -0.15
CA GLU A 248 -13.69 -0.22 0.39
C GLU A 248 -14.34 -1.09 -0.68
N GLN A 249 -15.03 -0.46 -1.66
CA GLN A 249 -15.67 -1.18 -2.75
C GLN A 249 -14.62 -1.79 -3.69
N LEU A 250 -13.57 -1.03 -4.05
CA LEU A 250 -12.47 -1.55 -4.89
C LEU A 250 -11.77 -2.74 -4.25
N LEU A 251 -11.48 -2.67 -2.96
CA LEU A 251 -10.87 -3.77 -2.21
C LEU A 251 -11.78 -4.99 -2.19
N LYS A 252 -13.06 -4.79 -1.86
CA LYS A 252 -14.05 -5.87 -1.82
C LYS A 252 -14.20 -6.56 -3.17
N ASP A 253 -14.35 -5.79 -4.25
CA ASP A 253 -14.50 -6.32 -5.61
C ASP A 253 -13.26 -7.11 -6.02
N TYR A 254 -12.06 -6.59 -5.68
CA TYR A 254 -10.81 -7.28 -5.95
C TYR A 254 -10.73 -8.62 -5.21
N LEU A 255 -10.95 -8.61 -3.89
CA LEU A 255 -10.88 -9.82 -3.06
C LEU A 255 -11.93 -10.88 -3.45
N GLN A 256 -13.09 -10.46 -3.94
CA GLN A 256 -14.11 -11.38 -4.47
C GLN A 256 -13.77 -11.93 -5.86
N SER A 257 -12.83 -11.35 -6.57
CA SER A 257 -12.39 -11.79 -7.92
C SER A 257 -11.27 -12.83 -7.89
N LEU A 258 -10.74 -13.13 -6.72
CA LEU A 258 -9.69 -14.14 -6.47
C LEU A 258 -10.30 -15.54 -6.33
#